data_82a6141e629cdc3b41fa3c20aaeb1c7f
#
_entry.id   82a6141e629cdc3b41fa3c20aaeb1c7f
#
_cell.length_a   1.000
_cell.length_b   1.000
_cell.length_c   1.000
_cell.angle_alpha   90.00
_cell.angle_beta   90.00
_cell.angle_gamma   90.00
#
_symmetry.space_group_name_H-M   'P 1'
#
loop_
_entity.id
_entity.type
_entity.pdbx_description
1 polymer ?
#
loop_
_entity_poly.entity_id
_entity_poly.type
_entity_poly.pdbx_seq_one_letter_code
_entity_poly.pdbx_strand_id
1 'polypeptide(L)'
;MKLKTSILFFVALFVAQFASAQQWQFVGPRAMGMGGAGVATAYGPDAQYWNPAGLTQEDDKNETGLLINAGVTLETTGKVLSAVDKLADMSDRYQNLANNISGNNAATAENISTIFEGLNEISKLIGDNMGVLVNADAGLGFKFKNFSISSRAIGTGAVRPVLDTQNIKFNTGSGLNIGTNVTDPSVGDPSLSGAVSNLTQIITDYNLLSVIQNFLGNTTATTAGELASQLINVAIAQGASVAQINEMVGVVVENAGGAAEMLHQYTASTGTYDQNETLAMGEAATFGEVALGYGTKVMKGLKVGGNVKVISGYTAETGVMLLTDNEDFKDILDKAFDNKKNTNTWAVDLGALVNFSEMLGKDIMWNPQVGVTARNINGPKFDRPDMPAGTAAAVAAEWNTDKYQLKPQVRAGVSFNPKNWMTLAADIDVTENDTLLDGIKSRQLAVGVEFNLVNGSKFNMPLRLGYNKNLAESSLCPFYTAGIGFNMLHFFVELAGAVSTKTSKVDGNTIPNSAAASLTLGFLF
;
A
#
# COMPACT_ATOMS: atom_id res chain seq x y z
N MET A 1 5.39 20.13 -10.82
CA MET A 1 6.54 19.67 -10.00
C MET A 1 6.24 19.68 -8.49
N LYS A 2 5.50 20.64 -7.94
CA LYS A 2 5.19 20.70 -6.49
C LYS A 2 4.28 19.56 -6.00
N LEU A 3 3.26 19.17 -6.75
CA LEU A 3 2.28 18.14 -6.33
C LEU A 3 2.89 16.74 -6.22
N LYS A 4 3.73 16.31 -7.19
CA LYS A 4 4.40 15.00 -7.20
C LYS A 4 5.33 14.80 -6.00
N THR A 5 6.19 15.78 -5.75
CA THR A 5 7.12 15.75 -4.63
C THR A 5 6.37 15.81 -3.30
N SER A 6 5.25 16.53 -3.24
CA SER A 6 4.45 16.66 -2.03
C SER A 6 3.76 15.36 -1.65
N ILE A 7 3.15 14.61 -2.57
CA ILE A 7 2.41 13.38 -2.25
C ILE A 7 3.37 12.26 -1.83
N LEU A 8 4.48 12.03 -2.58
CA LEU A 8 5.49 11.03 -2.20
C LEU A 8 6.22 11.40 -0.91
N PHE A 9 6.48 12.69 -0.70
CA PHE A 9 7.09 13.21 0.51
C PHE A 9 6.11 13.20 1.71
N PHE A 10 4.80 13.39 1.43
CA PHE A 10 3.71 13.24 2.39
C PHE A 10 3.69 11.84 2.99
N VAL A 11 3.70 10.82 2.14
CA VAL A 11 3.73 9.43 2.56
C VAL A 11 5.01 9.14 3.36
N ALA A 12 6.17 9.59 2.89
CA ALA A 12 7.45 9.31 3.55
C ALA A 12 7.64 10.03 4.88
N LEU A 13 7.22 11.30 5.00
CA LEU A 13 7.38 12.09 6.23
C LEU A 13 6.27 11.85 7.25
N PHE A 14 5.02 11.67 6.79
CA PHE A 14 3.91 11.32 7.67
C PHE A 14 4.21 10.00 8.42
N VAL A 15 4.88 9.08 7.75
CA VAL A 15 5.25 7.78 8.29
C VAL A 15 6.50 7.80 9.16
N ALA A 16 7.46 8.68 8.89
CA ALA A 16 8.70 8.73 9.68
C ALA A 16 8.50 9.07 11.17
N GLN A 17 7.33 9.58 11.53
CA GLN A 17 7.01 9.96 12.91
C GLN A 17 5.93 9.13 13.59
N PHE A 18 5.19 8.29 12.81
CA PHE A 18 4.16 7.37 13.33
C PHE A 18 4.29 6.03 12.65
N ALA A 19 4.27 5.01 13.42
CA ALA A 19 4.32 3.70 12.85
C ALA A 19 3.57 2.67 13.72
N SER A 20 2.51 1.99 13.22
CA SER A 20 1.80 0.93 13.92
C SER A 20 1.23 -0.14 13.00
N ALA A 21 1.08 -1.34 13.50
CA ALA A 21 0.58 -2.45 12.69
C ALA A 21 -0.58 -3.17 13.30
N GLN A 22 -1.54 -3.51 12.45
CA GLN A 22 -2.42 -4.66 12.65
C GLN A 22 -1.97 -5.87 11.82
N GLN A 23 -1.26 -5.67 10.69
CA GLN A 23 -0.64 -6.79 9.96
C GLN A 23 0.68 -7.22 10.62
N TRP A 24 1.13 -8.46 10.39
CA TRP A 24 2.46 -8.91 10.79
C TRP A 24 3.53 -8.14 10.04
N GLN A 25 4.41 -7.46 10.77
CA GLN A 25 5.53 -6.72 10.18
C GLN A 25 6.79 -7.57 10.06
N PHE A 26 7.64 -7.21 9.12
CA PHE A 26 8.96 -7.82 8.91
C PHE A 26 9.97 -7.36 9.97
N VAL A 27 9.74 -7.72 11.23
CA VAL A 27 10.66 -7.35 12.32
C VAL A 27 11.93 -8.17 12.24
N GLY A 28 13.04 -7.48 12.05
CA GLY A 28 14.37 -8.07 11.94
C GLY A 28 14.71 -8.68 10.58
N PRO A 29 15.97 -8.53 10.11
CA PRO A 29 16.42 -8.96 8.80
C PRO A 29 16.35 -10.48 8.57
N ARG A 30 16.48 -11.26 9.64
CA ARG A 30 16.40 -12.73 9.51
C ARG A 30 15.04 -13.17 8.99
N ALA A 31 13.98 -12.72 9.64
CA ALA A 31 12.63 -13.06 9.22
C ALA A 31 12.29 -12.39 7.87
N MET A 32 12.64 -11.10 7.68
CA MET A 32 12.44 -10.41 6.39
C MET A 32 13.12 -11.17 5.25
N GLY A 33 14.40 -11.54 5.39
CA GLY A 33 15.13 -12.28 4.36
C GLY A 33 14.52 -13.63 4.03
N MET A 34 13.75 -14.22 4.96
CA MET A 34 13.01 -15.49 4.79
C MET A 34 11.54 -15.26 4.43
N GLY A 35 11.18 -14.13 3.81
CA GLY A 35 9.80 -13.80 3.42
C GLY A 35 8.87 -13.49 4.59
N GLY A 36 9.38 -13.33 5.81
CA GLY A 36 8.59 -13.17 7.03
C GLY A 36 8.33 -14.49 7.78
N ALA A 37 8.99 -15.59 7.41
CA ALA A 37 8.91 -16.85 8.14
C ALA A 37 9.82 -16.80 9.38
N GLY A 38 9.22 -16.66 10.56
CA GLY A 38 9.91 -16.47 11.84
C GLY A 38 9.36 -17.30 13.00
N VAL A 39 8.11 -17.79 12.91
CA VAL A 39 7.40 -18.40 14.06
C VAL A 39 8.04 -19.70 14.55
N ALA A 40 8.40 -20.60 13.63
CA ALA A 40 9.03 -21.88 13.98
C ALA A 40 10.56 -21.76 14.13
N THR A 41 11.16 -20.66 13.65
CA THR A 41 12.62 -20.45 13.67
C THR A 41 13.09 -19.40 14.68
N ALA A 42 12.16 -18.84 15.47
CA ALA A 42 12.44 -17.78 16.44
C ALA A 42 13.48 -18.20 17.49
N TYR A 43 14.54 -17.41 17.67
CA TYR A 43 15.53 -17.55 18.74
C TYR A 43 16.12 -16.17 19.11
N GLY A 44 16.93 -16.12 20.17
CA GLY A 44 17.52 -14.87 20.62
C GLY A 44 16.48 -13.86 21.13
N PRO A 45 16.83 -12.56 21.22
CA PRO A 45 15.90 -11.53 21.69
C PRO A 45 14.69 -11.34 20.77
N ASP A 46 14.81 -11.52 19.44
CA ASP A 46 13.69 -11.38 18.50
C ASP A 46 12.62 -12.48 18.64
N ALA A 47 12.93 -13.59 19.33
CA ALA A 47 11.94 -14.60 19.66
C ALA A 47 10.76 -14.01 20.43
N GLN A 48 11.00 -12.99 21.26
CA GLN A 48 9.93 -12.31 21.97
C GLN A 48 8.84 -11.73 21.04
N TYR A 49 9.21 -11.26 19.85
CA TYR A 49 8.25 -10.78 18.85
C TYR A 49 7.62 -11.92 18.05
N TRP A 50 8.45 -12.85 17.51
CA TRP A 50 7.99 -13.85 16.56
C TRP A 50 7.28 -15.03 17.23
N ASN A 51 7.85 -15.55 18.30
CA ASN A 51 7.28 -16.63 19.10
C ASN A 51 8.00 -16.71 20.46
N PRO A 52 7.38 -16.29 21.57
CA PRO A 52 8.05 -16.26 22.86
C PRO A 52 8.53 -17.63 23.37
N ALA A 53 7.98 -18.75 22.86
CA ALA A 53 8.53 -20.08 23.14
C ALA A 53 9.96 -20.27 22.62
N GLY A 54 10.35 -19.48 21.61
CA GLY A 54 11.72 -19.47 21.04
C GLY A 54 12.77 -18.88 21.98
N LEU A 55 12.38 -18.21 23.09
CA LEU A 55 13.31 -17.80 24.14
C LEU A 55 14.06 -18.97 24.77
N THR A 56 13.54 -20.18 24.64
CA THR A 56 14.16 -21.42 25.10
C THR A 56 14.86 -22.20 23.97
N GLN A 57 14.88 -21.67 22.74
CA GLN A 57 15.69 -22.24 21.67
C GLN A 57 17.15 -21.85 21.90
N GLU A 58 17.92 -22.79 22.38
CA GLU A 58 19.35 -22.63 22.56
C GLU A 58 20.07 -23.13 21.29
N ASP A 59 20.91 -22.27 20.70
CA ASP A 59 22.22 -22.73 20.26
C ASP A 59 23.06 -22.78 21.54
N ASP A 60 23.71 -23.88 21.85
CA ASP A 60 24.44 -24.22 23.11
C ASP A 60 25.44 -23.16 23.62
N LYS A 61 25.47 -21.95 23.05
CA LYS A 61 26.45 -20.89 23.31
C LYS A 61 25.87 -19.52 23.59
N ASN A 62 24.55 -19.26 23.39
CA ASN A 62 24.02 -17.91 23.41
C ASN A 62 22.89 -17.73 24.44
N GLU A 63 23.21 -17.85 25.74
CA GLU A 63 22.24 -17.63 26.82
C GLU A 63 21.85 -16.15 26.96
N THR A 64 22.72 -15.23 26.53
CA THR A 64 22.53 -13.78 26.66
C THR A 64 22.64 -13.11 25.30
N GLY A 65 21.73 -12.22 24.98
CA GLY A 65 21.75 -11.49 23.73
C GLY A 65 21.20 -10.07 23.88
N LEU A 66 21.81 -9.15 23.14
CA LEU A 66 21.36 -7.77 22.98
C LEU A 66 21.27 -7.50 21.50
N LEU A 67 20.19 -6.88 21.06
CA LEU A 67 20.06 -6.40 19.67
C LEU A 67 19.37 -5.04 19.58
N ILE A 68 19.69 -4.35 18.50
CA ILE A 68 19.00 -3.17 18.00
C ILE A 68 18.55 -3.49 16.58
N ASN A 69 17.30 -3.29 16.28
CA ASN A 69 16.78 -3.46 14.93
C ASN A 69 15.98 -2.25 14.46
N ALA A 70 15.92 -2.07 13.14
CA ALA A 70 15.04 -1.13 12.49
C ALA A 70 14.61 -1.69 11.14
N GLY A 71 13.39 -1.39 10.73
CA GLY A 71 12.82 -1.82 9.47
C GLY A 71 11.79 -0.84 8.94
N VAL A 72 11.61 -0.85 7.62
CA VAL A 72 10.57 -0.08 6.94
C VAL A 72 10.02 -0.90 5.78
N THR A 73 8.70 -0.82 5.58
CA THR A 73 7.99 -1.44 4.45
C THR A 73 7.05 -0.40 3.85
N LEU A 74 7.12 -0.23 2.55
CA LEU A 74 6.20 0.56 1.74
C LEU A 74 5.40 -0.40 0.86
N GLU A 75 4.08 -0.31 0.91
CA GLU A 75 3.16 -1.08 0.08
C GLU A 75 2.17 -0.14 -0.61
N THR A 76 1.93 -0.35 -1.88
CA THR A 76 0.90 0.39 -2.61
C THR A 76 -0.14 -0.57 -3.18
N THR A 77 -1.39 -0.16 -3.15
CA THR A 77 -2.51 -0.93 -3.67
C THR A 77 -2.96 -0.38 -5.02
N GLY A 78 -3.49 -1.25 -5.87
CA GLY A 78 -4.02 -0.87 -7.17
C GLY A 78 -2.99 -0.18 -8.07
N LYS A 79 -3.41 0.86 -8.78
CA LYS A 79 -2.58 1.66 -9.69
C LYS A 79 -2.33 3.08 -9.17
N VAL A 80 -2.45 3.31 -7.85
CA VAL A 80 -2.39 4.64 -7.24
C VAL A 80 -1.16 5.44 -7.65
N LEU A 81 0.04 4.82 -7.65
CA LEU A 81 1.28 5.51 -8.01
C LEU A 81 1.27 6.00 -9.46
N SER A 82 0.90 5.13 -10.40
CA SER A 82 0.89 5.49 -11.82
C SER A 82 -0.21 6.48 -12.16
N ALA A 83 -1.38 6.41 -11.51
CA ALA A 83 -2.48 7.33 -11.72
C ALA A 83 -2.13 8.73 -11.21
N VAL A 84 -1.59 8.84 -10.00
CA VAL A 84 -1.14 10.12 -9.41
C VAL A 84 -0.02 10.73 -10.26
N ASP A 85 0.94 9.95 -10.73
CA ASP A 85 2.02 10.41 -11.59
C ASP A 85 1.48 11.02 -12.90
N LYS A 86 0.62 10.29 -13.60
CA LYS A 86 0.02 10.76 -14.84
C LYS A 86 -0.88 11.99 -14.65
N LEU A 87 -1.71 12.02 -13.61
CA LEU A 87 -2.54 13.20 -13.32
C LEU A 87 -1.71 14.44 -13.04
N ALA A 88 -0.56 14.27 -12.36
CA ALA A 88 0.37 15.37 -12.14
C ALA A 88 1.05 15.84 -13.42
N ASP A 89 1.42 14.93 -14.34
CA ASP A 89 1.98 15.26 -15.67
C ASP A 89 0.95 15.97 -16.56
N MET A 90 -0.31 15.66 -16.38
CA MET A 90 -1.40 16.26 -17.14
C MET A 90 -1.89 17.59 -16.56
N SER A 91 -1.39 18.03 -15.40
CA SER A 91 -1.88 19.23 -14.69
C SER A 91 -1.92 20.49 -15.58
N ASP A 92 -0.83 20.75 -16.33
CA ASP A 92 -0.77 21.89 -17.24
C ASP A 92 -1.77 21.76 -18.40
N ARG A 93 -1.97 20.53 -18.91
CA ARG A 93 -2.95 20.24 -19.98
C ARG A 93 -4.37 20.44 -19.47
N TYR A 94 -4.66 20.09 -18.21
CA TYR A 94 -5.97 20.35 -17.59
C TYR A 94 -6.25 21.82 -17.36
N GLN A 95 -5.25 22.59 -16.94
CA GLN A 95 -5.42 24.04 -16.81
C GLN A 95 -5.72 24.67 -18.15
N ASN A 96 -5.02 24.28 -19.22
CA ASN A 96 -5.29 24.73 -20.58
C ASN A 96 -6.69 24.31 -21.05
N LEU A 97 -7.10 23.07 -20.79
CA LEU A 97 -8.43 22.57 -21.09
C LEU A 97 -9.51 23.37 -20.37
N ALA A 98 -9.37 23.63 -19.06
CA ALA A 98 -10.32 24.41 -18.27
C ALA A 98 -10.45 25.85 -18.81
N ASN A 99 -9.34 26.48 -19.20
CA ASN A 99 -9.33 27.81 -19.82
C ASN A 99 -10.04 27.79 -21.19
N ASN A 100 -9.80 26.76 -22.00
CA ASN A 100 -10.44 26.59 -23.31
C ASN A 100 -11.95 26.38 -23.16
N ILE A 101 -12.40 25.56 -22.23
CA ILE A 101 -13.81 25.32 -21.94
C ILE A 101 -14.47 26.62 -21.45
N SER A 102 -13.86 27.32 -20.50
CA SER A 102 -14.37 28.60 -19.93
C SER A 102 -14.39 29.72 -20.97
N GLY A 103 -13.46 29.73 -21.93
CA GLY A 103 -13.39 30.71 -23.02
C GLY A 103 -14.32 30.44 -24.19
N ASN A 104 -15.18 29.40 -24.11
CA ASN A 104 -16.07 28.97 -25.20
C ASN A 104 -15.29 28.61 -26.51
N ASN A 105 -14.09 28.10 -26.38
CA ASN A 105 -13.26 27.74 -27.52
C ASN A 105 -13.69 26.37 -28.12
N ALA A 106 -13.40 26.18 -29.39
CA ALA A 106 -13.69 24.92 -30.07
C ALA A 106 -12.85 23.77 -29.48
N ALA A 107 -13.43 22.58 -29.46
CA ALA A 107 -12.71 21.38 -29.07
C ALA A 107 -11.61 21.07 -30.09
N THR A 108 -10.38 20.88 -29.62
CA THR A 108 -9.25 20.40 -30.44
C THR A 108 -9.07 18.88 -30.26
N ALA A 109 -8.32 18.25 -31.16
CA ALA A 109 -7.96 16.85 -31.01
C ALA A 109 -7.21 16.60 -29.69
N GLU A 110 -6.34 17.53 -29.28
CA GLU A 110 -5.63 17.47 -28.00
C GLU A 110 -6.58 17.58 -26.80
N ASN A 111 -7.56 18.47 -26.81
CA ASN A 111 -8.55 18.62 -25.73
C ASN A 111 -9.37 17.34 -25.56
N ILE A 112 -9.83 16.73 -26.65
CA ILE A 112 -10.61 15.47 -26.62
C ILE A 112 -9.75 14.34 -26.02
N SER A 113 -8.53 14.15 -26.50
CA SER A 113 -7.64 13.11 -25.97
C SER A 113 -7.30 13.34 -24.50
N THR A 114 -7.04 14.59 -24.10
CA THR A 114 -6.76 14.97 -22.71
C THR A 114 -7.93 14.64 -21.76
N ILE A 115 -9.17 14.89 -22.21
CA ILE A 115 -10.37 14.53 -21.42
C ILE A 115 -10.42 13.02 -21.20
N PHE A 116 -10.33 12.21 -22.26
CA PHE A 116 -10.44 10.76 -22.13
C PHE A 116 -9.30 10.14 -21.32
N GLU A 117 -8.06 10.59 -21.54
CA GLU A 117 -6.91 10.14 -20.76
C GLU A 117 -7.08 10.47 -19.29
N GLY A 118 -7.48 11.68 -18.98
CA GLY A 118 -7.67 12.13 -17.61
C GLY A 118 -8.79 11.43 -16.88
N LEU A 119 -9.93 11.29 -17.52
CA LEU A 119 -11.05 10.55 -16.94
C LEU A 119 -10.67 9.10 -16.66
N ASN A 120 -9.90 8.47 -17.54
CA ASN A 120 -9.39 7.12 -17.30
C ASN A 120 -8.36 7.07 -16.14
N GLU A 121 -7.50 8.08 -15.99
CA GLU A 121 -6.58 8.09 -14.83
C GLU A 121 -7.34 8.35 -13.51
N ILE A 122 -8.35 9.23 -13.52
CA ILE A 122 -9.22 9.44 -12.36
C ILE A 122 -10.01 8.15 -12.03
N SER A 123 -10.54 7.44 -13.03
CA SER A 123 -11.27 6.19 -12.80
C SER A 123 -10.44 5.12 -12.07
N LYS A 124 -9.12 5.13 -12.27
CA LYS A 124 -8.20 4.23 -11.56
C LYS A 124 -8.03 4.56 -10.07
N LEU A 125 -8.46 5.75 -9.66
CA LEU A 125 -8.51 6.18 -8.25
C LEU A 125 -9.89 5.95 -7.62
N ILE A 126 -10.90 5.57 -8.44
CA ILE A 126 -12.21 5.15 -7.96
C ILE A 126 -12.12 3.67 -7.61
N GLY A 127 -12.50 3.34 -6.41
CA GLY A 127 -12.60 1.97 -5.95
C GLY A 127 -12.18 1.87 -4.50
N ASP A 128 -12.83 0.97 -3.83
CA ASP A 128 -12.42 0.54 -2.50
C ASP A 128 -11.00 -0.02 -2.61
N ASN A 129 -10.19 0.23 -1.61
CA ASN A 129 -8.88 -0.41 -1.50
C ASN A 129 -7.72 0.23 -2.28
N MET A 130 -7.80 1.52 -2.59
CA MET A 130 -6.69 2.27 -3.19
C MET A 130 -5.93 3.05 -2.14
N GLY A 131 -4.61 2.94 -2.13
CA GLY A 131 -3.82 3.73 -1.21
C GLY A 131 -2.37 3.31 -1.09
N VAL A 132 -1.70 3.97 -0.17
CA VAL A 132 -0.31 3.72 0.20
C VAL A 132 -0.28 3.36 1.67
N LEU A 133 0.37 2.26 2.00
CA LEU A 133 0.58 1.78 3.35
C LEU A 133 2.08 1.76 3.64
N VAL A 134 2.48 2.33 4.76
CA VAL A 134 3.87 2.28 5.21
C VAL A 134 3.92 1.75 6.63
N ASN A 135 4.78 0.77 6.83
CA ASN A 135 5.06 0.19 8.13
C ASN A 135 6.50 0.44 8.50
N ALA A 136 6.76 0.76 9.75
CA ALA A 136 8.11 0.90 10.27
C ALA A 136 8.23 0.28 11.66
N ASP A 137 9.39 -0.24 11.97
CA ASP A 137 9.72 -0.70 13.32
C ASP A 137 11.13 -0.28 13.71
N ALA A 138 11.31 -0.05 14.99
CA ALA A 138 12.62 0.10 15.60
C ALA A 138 12.57 -0.46 17.03
N GLY A 139 13.60 -1.17 17.45
CA GLY A 139 13.56 -1.79 18.76
C GLY A 139 14.92 -2.16 19.34
N LEU A 140 14.88 -2.31 20.66
CA LEU A 140 15.95 -2.86 21.48
C LEU A 140 15.43 -4.14 22.12
N GLY A 141 16.20 -5.21 22.09
CA GLY A 141 15.87 -6.48 22.74
C GLY A 141 17.05 -7.00 23.55
N PHE A 142 16.79 -7.37 24.79
CA PHE A 142 17.75 -8.05 25.65
C PHE A 142 17.18 -9.41 26.10
N LYS A 143 17.95 -10.44 25.95
CA LYS A 143 17.64 -11.80 26.43
C LYS A 143 18.68 -12.26 27.43
N PHE A 144 18.22 -12.83 28.53
CA PHE A 144 19.07 -13.52 29.50
C PHE A 144 18.41 -14.86 29.86
N LYS A 145 19.05 -15.95 29.44
CA LYS A 145 18.48 -17.31 29.56
C LYS A 145 17.08 -17.34 28.96
N ASN A 146 16.10 -17.69 29.76
CA ASN A 146 14.70 -17.84 29.37
C ASN A 146 13.89 -16.53 29.47
N PHE A 147 14.47 -15.45 29.97
CA PHE A 147 13.85 -14.14 30.12
C PHE A 147 14.26 -13.21 28.99
N SER A 148 13.37 -12.33 28.62
CA SER A 148 13.64 -11.26 27.68
C SER A 148 12.94 -9.98 28.11
N ILE A 149 13.58 -8.84 27.85
CA ILE A 149 12.97 -7.52 27.93
C ILE A 149 13.22 -6.82 26.60
N SER A 150 12.18 -6.17 26.07
CA SER A 150 12.35 -5.34 24.87
C SER A 150 11.63 -4.01 25.00
N SER A 151 12.15 -3.03 24.28
CA SER A 151 11.45 -1.77 24.00
C SER A 151 11.38 -1.63 22.49
N ARG A 152 10.20 -1.48 21.94
CA ARG A 152 9.96 -1.42 20.50
C ARG A 152 8.95 -0.34 20.16
N ALA A 153 9.28 0.46 19.16
CA ALA A 153 8.32 1.29 18.46
C ALA A 153 7.88 0.56 17.20
N ILE A 154 6.59 0.40 17.03
CA ILE A 154 5.98 -0.25 15.86
C ILE A 154 4.97 0.72 15.28
N GLY A 155 4.94 0.81 13.93
CA GLY A 155 4.03 1.72 13.39
C GLY A 155 3.54 1.52 11.98
N THR A 156 2.36 2.09 11.66
CA THR A 156 1.73 2.14 10.33
C THR A 156 1.15 3.51 10.06
N GLY A 157 1.35 3.99 8.85
CA GLY A 157 0.61 5.10 8.26
C GLY A 157 -0.03 4.65 6.94
N ALA A 158 -1.21 5.18 6.67
CA ALA A 158 -1.94 4.94 5.44
C ALA A 158 -2.43 6.26 4.84
N VAL A 159 -2.43 6.34 3.52
CA VAL A 159 -3.04 7.45 2.78
C VAL A 159 -3.91 6.86 1.67
N ARG A 160 -5.16 7.29 1.60
CA ARG A 160 -6.09 6.90 0.56
C ARG A 160 -6.74 8.12 -0.09
N PRO A 161 -6.97 8.10 -1.41
CA PRO A 161 -7.80 9.10 -2.07
C PRO A 161 -9.28 8.82 -1.78
N VAL A 162 -10.06 9.89 -1.63
CA VAL A 162 -11.53 9.87 -1.61
C VAL A 162 -12.01 10.83 -2.68
N LEU A 163 -12.61 10.29 -3.73
CA LEU A 163 -13.04 11.08 -4.87
C LEU A 163 -14.49 11.56 -4.69
N ASP A 164 -14.70 12.87 -4.81
CA ASP A 164 -16.03 13.43 -4.92
C ASP A 164 -16.54 13.29 -6.35
N THR A 165 -17.35 12.27 -6.58
CA THR A 165 -18.02 12.03 -7.88
C THR A 165 -19.34 12.76 -8.04
N GLN A 166 -19.82 13.47 -6.99
CA GLN A 166 -21.07 14.23 -7.03
C GLN A 166 -20.88 15.65 -7.58
N ASN A 167 -19.69 16.21 -7.49
CA ASN A 167 -19.37 17.58 -7.87
C ASN A 167 -18.28 17.61 -8.95
N ILE A 168 -18.53 16.97 -10.10
CA ILE A 168 -17.55 16.88 -11.21
C ILE A 168 -18.00 17.60 -12.47
N LYS A 169 -19.17 18.24 -12.49
CA LYS A 169 -19.63 19.03 -13.66
C LYS A 169 -18.79 20.28 -13.82
N PHE A 170 -18.34 20.53 -15.04
CA PHE A 170 -17.72 21.81 -15.36
C PHE A 170 -18.77 22.91 -15.35
N ASN A 171 -18.48 24.06 -14.72
CA ASN A 171 -19.33 25.23 -14.74
C ASN A 171 -19.18 25.92 -16.09
N THR A 172 -19.64 25.28 -17.15
CA THR A 172 -19.53 25.77 -18.53
C THR A 172 -20.90 26.30 -18.93
N GLY A 173 -21.02 27.60 -19.06
CA GLY A 173 -22.26 28.22 -19.60
C GLY A 173 -22.64 27.73 -21.00
N SER A 174 -21.76 27.01 -21.72
CA SER A 174 -21.92 26.63 -23.12
C SER A 174 -21.32 25.29 -23.53
N GLY A 175 -20.62 24.54 -22.66
CA GLY A 175 -19.93 23.32 -23.05
C GLY A 175 -18.76 23.55 -24.03
N LEU A 176 -18.11 22.44 -24.46
CA LEU A 176 -17.14 22.49 -25.55
C LEU A 176 -17.87 22.68 -26.89
N ASN A 177 -17.45 23.68 -27.69
CA ASN A 177 -18.01 23.86 -29.01
C ASN A 177 -17.42 22.83 -29.98
N ILE A 178 -18.22 21.83 -30.36
CA ILE A 178 -17.85 20.77 -31.32
C ILE A 178 -18.45 20.99 -32.73
N GLY A 179 -18.98 22.21 -32.99
CA GLY A 179 -19.61 22.50 -34.29
C GLY A 179 -20.90 21.71 -34.50
N THR A 180 -21.43 21.74 -35.72
CA THR A 180 -22.69 21.05 -36.09
C THR A 180 -22.54 20.06 -37.25
N ASN A 181 -21.33 19.89 -37.77
CA ASN A 181 -21.08 19.03 -38.95
C ASN A 181 -21.04 17.54 -38.55
N VAL A 182 -22.09 16.81 -38.85
CA VAL A 182 -22.23 15.35 -38.60
C VAL A 182 -21.94 14.51 -39.85
N THR A 183 -21.52 15.13 -40.97
CA THR A 183 -21.21 14.40 -42.20
C THR A 183 -20.01 13.50 -41.97
N ASP A 184 -20.07 12.26 -42.45
CA ASP A 184 -18.96 11.31 -42.32
C ASP A 184 -17.71 11.82 -43.08
N PRO A 185 -16.63 12.18 -42.39
CA PRO A 185 -15.43 12.71 -43.00
C PRO A 185 -14.69 11.69 -43.85
N SER A 186 -14.93 10.40 -43.68
CA SER A 186 -14.30 9.33 -44.49
C SER A 186 -14.80 9.31 -45.94
N VAL A 187 -15.96 9.95 -46.21
CA VAL A 187 -16.45 10.13 -47.58
C VAL A 187 -15.53 11.06 -48.38
N GLY A 188 -14.95 12.08 -47.75
CA GLY A 188 -13.99 13.01 -48.34
C GLY A 188 -12.54 12.52 -48.27
N ASP A 189 -12.18 11.84 -47.21
CA ASP A 189 -10.86 11.26 -46.97
C ASP A 189 -10.95 9.82 -46.42
N PRO A 190 -10.82 8.79 -47.27
CA PRO A 190 -10.90 7.39 -46.85
C PRO A 190 -9.91 6.96 -45.76
N SER A 191 -8.83 7.71 -45.55
CA SER A 191 -7.85 7.43 -44.47
C SER A 191 -8.41 7.64 -43.07
N LEU A 192 -9.56 8.33 -42.93
CA LEU A 192 -10.28 8.55 -41.68
C LEU A 192 -11.32 7.46 -41.35
N SER A 193 -11.55 6.50 -42.25
CA SER A 193 -12.59 5.46 -42.04
C SER A 193 -12.35 4.64 -40.78
N GLY A 194 -11.11 4.32 -40.46
CA GLY A 194 -10.73 3.62 -39.23
C GLY A 194 -11.02 4.46 -37.97
N ALA A 195 -10.75 5.75 -38.01
CA ALA A 195 -11.02 6.66 -36.90
C ALA A 195 -12.53 6.79 -36.62
N VAL A 196 -13.33 6.98 -37.66
CA VAL A 196 -14.80 7.03 -37.55
C VAL A 196 -15.37 5.72 -36.99
N SER A 197 -14.91 4.58 -37.53
CA SER A 197 -15.35 3.25 -37.09
C SER A 197 -15.01 3.00 -35.62
N ASN A 198 -13.78 3.27 -35.20
CA ASN A 198 -13.32 3.04 -33.84
C ASN A 198 -14.08 3.91 -32.82
N LEU A 199 -14.26 5.20 -33.08
CA LEU A 199 -15.06 6.08 -32.22
C LEU A 199 -16.52 5.65 -32.16
N THR A 200 -17.11 5.30 -33.32
CA THR A 200 -18.51 4.80 -33.38
C THR A 200 -18.67 3.55 -32.51
N GLN A 201 -17.72 2.62 -32.59
CA GLN A 201 -17.73 1.40 -31.80
C GLN A 201 -17.65 1.71 -30.30
N ILE A 202 -16.72 2.57 -29.84
CA ILE A 202 -16.60 2.96 -28.44
C ILE A 202 -17.88 3.62 -27.93
N ILE A 203 -18.42 4.59 -28.67
CA ILE A 203 -19.66 5.27 -28.29
C ILE A 203 -20.82 4.29 -28.14
N THR A 204 -20.85 3.25 -28.99
CA THR A 204 -21.86 2.20 -28.95
C THR A 204 -21.63 1.21 -27.80
N ASP A 205 -20.42 0.63 -27.71
CA ASP A 205 -20.09 -0.43 -26.76
C ASP A 205 -20.21 0.01 -25.30
N TYR A 206 -19.89 1.27 -25.02
CA TYR A 206 -19.98 1.86 -23.68
C TYR A 206 -21.25 2.70 -23.47
N ASN A 207 -22.20 2.70 -24.44
CA ASN A 207 -23.45 3.48 -24.37
C ASN A 207 -23.24 4.97 -24.08
N LEU A 208 -22.27 5.59 -24.75
CA LEU A 208 -21.81 6.94 -24.46
C LEU A 208 -22.55 8.04 -25.23
N LEU A 209 -23.47 7.74 -26.14
CA LEU A 209 -24.10 8.74 -26.99
C LEU A 209 -24.74 9.87 -26.15
N SER A 210 -25.70 9.52 -25.29
CA SER A 210 -26.39 10.50 -24.44
C SER A 210 -25.47 11.13 -23.39
N VAL A 211 -24.49 10.37 -22.93
CA VAL A 211 -23.51 10.81 -21.93
C VAL A 211 -22.62 11.92 -22.50
N ILE A 212 -22.03 11.69 -23.68
CA ILE A 212 -21.19 12.69 -24.36
C ILE A 212 -22.03 13.88 -24.83
N GLN A 213 -23.27 13.65 -25.28
CA GLN A 213 -24.19 14.75 -25.60
C GLN A 213 -24.43 15.68 -24.39
N ASN A 214 -24.66 15.11 -23.21
CA ASN A 214 -24.82 15.88 -21.98
C ASN A 214 -23.53 16.59 -21.55
N PHE A 215 -22.38 15.91 -21.70
CA PHE A 215 -21.07 16.49 -21.37
C PHE A 215 -20.72 17.68 -22.27
N LEU A 216 -20.96 17.56 -23.57
CA LEU A 216 -20.63 18.59 -24.55
C LEU A 216 -21.65 19.73 -24.62
N GLY A 217 -22.92 19.45 -24.31
CA GLY A 217 -24.00 20.43 -24.26
C GLY A 217 -24.51 20.96 -25.62
N ASN A 218 -23.66 20.95 -26.66
CA ASN A 218 -23.93 21.51 -27.99
C ASN A 218 -23.64 20.51 -29.10
N THR A 219 -24.47 19.48 -29.26
CA THR A 219 -24.32 18.51 -30.34
C THR A 219 -25.60 18.36 -31.16
N THR A 220 -25.44 18.16 -32.46
CA THR A 220 -26.55 17.86 -33.38
C THR A 220 -26.61 16.38 -33.75
N ALA A 221 -25.63 15.60 -33.31
CA ALA A 221 -25.57 14.17 -33.58
C ALA A 221 -26.72 13.43 -32.89
N THR A 222 -27.37 12.51 -33.60
CA THR A 222 -28.47 11.65 -33.12
C THR A 222 -28.07 10.18 -33.03
N THR A 223 -26.96 9.82 -33.65
CA THR A 223 -26.40 8.45 -33.66
C THR A 223 -24.94 8.46 -33.22
N ALA A 224 -24.43 7.28 -32.83
CA ALA A 224 -23.02 7.12 -32.48
C ALA A 224 -22.07 7.47 -33.63
N GLY A 225 -22.45 7.11 -34.88
CA GLY A 225 -21.66 7.44 -36.07
C GLY A 225 -21.64 8.94 -36.37
N GLU A 226 -22.77 9.62 -36.20
CA GLU A 226 -22.83 11.07 -36.35
C GLU A 226 -22.01 11.80 -35.26
N LEU A 227 -22.05 11.31 -34.02
CA LEU A 227 -21.23 11.90 -32.96
C LEU A 227 -19.73 11.67 -33.21
N ALA A 228 -19.34 10.48 -33.63
CA ALA A 228 -17.96 10.19 -34.04
C ALA A 228 -17.51 11.12 -35.16
N SER A 229 -18.33 11.27 -36.20
CA SER A 229 -18.08 12.17 -37.33
C SER A 229 -17.96 13.65 -36.87
N GLN A 230 -18.83 14.09 -35.99
CA GLN A 230 -18.84 15.45 -35.46
C GLN A 230 -17.54 15.75 -34.66
N LEU A 231 -17.07 14.81 -33.82
CA LEU A 231 -15.81 14.94 -33.08
C LEU A 231 -14.59 15.02 -34.00
N ILE A 232 -14.56 14.25 -35.07
CA ILE A 232 -13.48 14.29 -36.06
C ILE A 232 -13.56 15.56 -36.89
N ASN A 233 -14.75 15.97 -37.34
CA ASN A 233 -14.91 17.18 -38.13
C ASN A 233 -14.50 18.44 -37.38
N VAL A 234 -14.73 18.54 -36.06
CA VAL A 234 -14.25 19.68 -35.29
C VAL A 234 -12.70 19.68 -35.21
N ALA A 235 -12.07 18.53 -35.07
CA ALA A 235 -10.62 18.44 -35.09
C ALA A 235 -10.05 18.89 -36.45
N ILE A 236 -10.66 18.46 -37.57
CA ILE A 236 -10.30 18.92 -38.92
C ILE A 236 -10.48 20.43 -39.05
N ALA A 237 -11.60 20.98 -38.59
CA ALA A 237 -11.87 22.42 -38.63
C ALA A 237 -10.88 23.25 -37.82
N GLN A 238 -10.25 22.64 -36.80
CA GLN A 238 -9.17 23.25 -36.02
C GLN A 238 -7.77 23.00 -36.62
N GLY A 239 -7.69 22.43 -37.81
CA GLY A 239 -6.44 22.22 -38.53
C GLY A 239 -5.68 20.96 -38.18
N ALA A 240 -6.31 19.99 -37.47
CA ALA A 240 -5.66 18.72 -37.18
C ALA A 240 -5.40 17.91 -38.47
N SER A 241 -4.20 17.38 -38.61
CA SER A 241 -3.85 16.44 -39.65
C SER A 241 -4.48 15.06 -39.39
N VAL A 242 -4.59 14.24 -40.45
CA VAL A 242 -5.04 12.86 -40.35
C VAL A 242 -4.23 12.05 -39.31
N ALA A 243 -2.92 12.29 -39.22
CA ALA A 243 -2.07 11.64 -38.24
C ALA A 243 -2.45 12.00 -36.80
N GLN A 244 -2.69 13.29 -36.53
CA GLN A 244 -3.12 13.77 -35.21
C GLN A 244 -4.53 13.26 -34.85
N ILE A 245 -5.44 13.14 -35.83
CA ILE A 245 -6.78 12.57 -35.61
C ILE A 245 -6.66 11.08 -35.25
N ASN A 246 -5.85 10.30 -35.97
CA ASN A 246 -5.63 8.91 -35.66
C ASN A 246 -4.95 8.72 -34.27
N GLU A 247 -4.02 9.58 -33.90
CA GLU A 247 -3.42 9.61 -32.56
C GLU A 247 -4.46 9.91 -31.47
N MET A 248 -5.27 10.95 -31.65
CA MET A 248 -6.40 11.26 -30.75
C MET A 248 -7.33 10.06 -30.56
N VAL A 249 -7.76 9.44 -31.67
CA VAL A 249 -8.63 8.26 -31.61
C VAL A 249 -7.94 7.08 -30.93
N GLY A 250 -6.64 6.87 -31.16
CA GLY A 250 -5.83 5.88 -30.44
C GLY A 250 -5.89 6.09 -28.93
N VAL A 251 -5.66 7.32 -28.46
CA VAL A 251 -5.74 7.68 -27.04
C VAL A 251 -7.16 7.42 -26.48
N VAL A 252 -8.22 7.79 -27.24
CA VAL A 252 -9.60 7.55 -26.83
C VAL A 252 -9.88 6.04 -26.70
N VAL A 253 -9.41 5.23 -27.68
CA VAL A 253 -9.55 3.76 -27.65
C VAL A 253 -8.87 3.15 -26.44
N GLU A 254 -7.64 3.54 -26.17
CA GLU A 254 -6.85 3.01 -25.04
C GLU A 254 -7.46 3.35 -23.69
N ASN A 255 -8.15 4.49 -23.58
CA ASN A 255 -8.68 5.01 -22.32
C ASN A 255 -10.21 4.84 -22.20
N ALA A 256 -10.87 4.24 -23.20
CA ALA A 256 -12.33 4.21 -23.32
C ALA A 256 -13.06 3.64 -22.09
N GLY A 257 -12.55 2.55 -21.51
CA GLY A 257 -13.22 1.87 -20.39
C GLY A 257 -13.34 2.74 -19.14
N GLY A 258 -12.23 3.26 -18.66
CA GLY A 258 -12.23 4.13 -17.48
C GLY A 258 -12.86 5.50 -17.74
N ALA A 259 -12.62 6.06 -18.93
CA ALA A 259 -13.27 7.32 -19.32
C ALA A 259 -14.80 7.18 -19.41
N ALA A 260 -15.32 6.06 -19.90
CA ALA A 260 -16.74 5.80 -19.94
C ALA A 260 -17.35 5.73 -18.53
N GLU A 261 -16.71 5.06 -17.61
CA GLU A 261 -17.13 5.01 -16.20
C GLU A 261 -17.26 6.41 -15.61
N MET A 262 -16.23 7.23 -15.79
CA MET A 262 -16.24 8.62 -15.31
C MET A 262 -17.26 9.50 -16.02
N LEU A 263 -17.47 9.34 -17.32
CA LEU A 263 -18.49 10.06 -18.06
C LEU A 263 -19.91 9.70 -17.58
N HIS A 264 -20.17 8.44 -17.24
CA HIS A 264 -21.43 8.05 -16.60
C HIS A 264 -21.59 8.70 -15.22
N GLN A 265 -20.53 8.75 -14.40
CA GLN A 265 -20.54 9.46 -13.13
C GLN A 265 -20.80 10.96 -13.34
N TYR A 266 -20.19 11.59 -14.36
CA TYR A 266 -20.43 12.98 -14.71
C TYR A 266 -21.91 13.27 -14.99
N THR A 267 -22.61 12.41 -15.72
CA THR A 267 -24.05 12.59 -15.97
C THR A 267 -24.90 12.39 -14.72
N ALA A 268 -24.50 11.51 -13.82
CA ALA A 268 -25.16 11.28 -12.54
C ALA A 268 -24.86 12.35 -11.50
N SER A 269 -23.76 13.09 -11.66
CA SER A 269 -23.34 14.18 -10.78
C SER A 269 -24.40 15.28 -10.73
N THR A 270 -24.51 15.95 -9.58
CA THR A 270 -25.48 17.06 -9.37
C THR A 270 -24.80 18.41 -9.18
N GLY A 271 -23.56 18.43 -8.71
CA GLY A 271 -22.80 19.64 -8.42
C GLY A 271 -21.70 19.94 -9.44
N THR A 272 -21.09 21.10 -9.32
CA THR A 272 -20.06 21.63 -10.21
C THR A 272 -18.65 21.46 -9.62
N TYR A 273 -17.64 21.46 -10.48
CA TYR A 273 -16.25 21.22 -10.12
C TYR A 273 -15.66 22.20 -9.10
N ASP A 274 -16.17 23.44 -9.08
CA ASP A 274 -15.80 24.44 -8.06
C ASP A 274 -16.28 24.08 -6.64
N GLN A 275 -17.21 23.13 -6.54
CA GLN A 275 -17.71 22.56 -5.28
C GLN A 275 -17.09 21.18 -4.99
N ASN A 276 -16.11 20.75 -5.77
CA ASN A 276 -15.53 19.41 -5.63
C ASN A 276 -14.72 19.26 -4.33
N GLU A 277 -15.09 18.29 -3.55
CA GLU A 277 -14.51 17.96 -2.25
C GLU A 277 -13.61 16.69 -2.31
N THR A 278 -12.99 16.41 -3.47
CA THR A 278 -11.99 15.34 -3.57
C THR A 278 -10.85 15.57 -2.59
N LEU A 279 -10.56 14.57 -1.76
CA LEU A 279 -9.60 14.67 -0.67
C LEU A 279 -8.66 13.47 -0.58
N ALA A 280 -7.60 13.62 0.18
CA ALA A 280 -6.76 12.52 0.65
C ALA A 280 -6.95 12.36 2.16
N MET A 281 -7.35 11.18 2.59
CA MET A 281 -7.38 10.81 4.01
C MET A 281 -6.08 10.15 4.41
N GLY A 282 -5.48 10.65 5.48
CA GLY A 282 -4.31 10.09 6.11
C GLY A 282 -4.63 9.58 7.51
N GLU A 283 -4.30 8.33 7.78
CA GLU A 283 -4.38 7.74 9.11
C GLU A 283 -3.01 7.25 9.56
N ALA A 284 -2.72 7.38 10.84
CA ALA A 284 -1.51 6.84 11.43
C ALA A 284 -1.75 6.38 12.87
N ALA A 285 -1.03 5.34 13.25
CA ALA A 285 -1.03 4.88 14.63
C ALA A 285 0.35 4.35 15.01
N THR A 286 0.88 4.71 16.17
CA THR A 286 2.19 4.29 16.72
C THR A 286 2.02 3.62 18.06
N PHE A 287 2.74 2.54 18.29
CA PHE A 287 2.79 1.86 19.58
C PHE A 287 4.22 1.72 20.08
N GLY A 288 4.53 2.43 21.14
CA GLY A 288 5.70 2.16 21.95
C GLY A 288 5.38 0.98 22.90
N GLU A 289 5.96 -0.17 22.64
CA GLU A 289 5.79 -1.37 23.46
C GLU A 289 7.01 -1.58 24.37
N VAL A 290 6.79 -1.80 25.68
CA VAL A 290 7.79 -2.37 26.57
C VAL A 290 7.27 -3.74 26.99
N ALA A 291 8.01 -4.80 26.69
CA ALA A 291 7.58 -6.16 26.90
C ALA A 291 8.54 -6.93 27.81
N LEU A 292 7.96 -7.72 28.72
CA LEU A 292 8.66 -8.74 29.50
C LEU A 292 8.23 -10.11 28.97
N GLY A 293 9.20 -10.94 28.58
CA GLY A 293 8.97 -12.26 28.02
C GLY A 293 9.62 -13.37 28.85
N TYR A 294 8.97 -14.52 28.87
CA TYR A 294 9.50 -15.72 29.47
C TYR A 294 9.14 -16.95 28.64
N GLY A 295 10.13 -17.82 28.42
CA GLY A 295 9.93 -19.13 27.79
C GLY A 295 10.32 -20.27 28.72
N THR A 296 9.72 -21.45 28.54
CA THR A 296 10.07 -22.64 29.29
C THR A 296 9.87 -23.90 28.48
N LYS A 297 10.68 -24.92 28.77
CA LYS A 297 10.51 -26.28 28.26
C LYS A 297 9.57 -27.04 29.17
N VAL A 298 8.38 -27.36 28.68
CA VAL A 298 7.35 -28.07 29.46
C VAL A 298 7.67 -29.57 29.51
N MET A 299 8.08 -30.11 28.37
CA MET A 299 8.52 -31.49 28.22
C MET A 299 9.51 -31.59 27.07
N LYS A 300 10.14 -32.77 26.92
CA LYS A 300 11.06 -33.00 25.81
C LYS A 300 10.40 -32.67 24.49
N GLY A 301 11.00 -31.74 23.72
CA GLY A 301 10.51 -31.28 22.44
C GLY A 301 9.34 -30.30 22.47
N LEU A 302 8.71 -30.00 23.63
CA LEU A 302 7.64 -28.98 23.75
C LEU A 302 8.13 -27.80 24.58
N LYS A 303 8.11 -26.63 23.96
CA LYS A 303 8.47 -25.34 24.54
C LYS A 303 7.24 -24.43 24.50
N VAL A 304 7.02 -23.63 25.54
CA VAL A 304 5.97 -22.59 25.58
C VAL A 304 6.57 -21.29 26.08
N GLY A 305 5.94 -20.18 25.75
CA GLY A 305 6.37 -18.87 26.22
C GLY A 305 5.25 -17.86 26.16
N GLY A 306 5.46 -16.74 26.83
CA GLY A 306 4.52 -15.63 26.83
C GLY A 306 5.20 -14.32 27.10
N ASN A 307 4.53 -13.24 26.70
CA ASN A 307 4.90 -11.86 26.97
C ASN A 307 3.75 -11.16 27.69
N VAL A 308 4.13 -10.26 28.59
CA VAL A 308 3.25 -9.19 29.05
C VAL A 308 3.88 -7.88 28.61
N LYS A 309 3.11 -7.01 27.98
CA LYS A 309 3.62 -5.74 27.45
C LYS A 309 2.72 -4.58 27.84
N VAL A 310 3.36 -3.46 28.15
CA VAL A 310 2.71 -2.15 28.29
C VAL A 310 2.87 -1.44 26.97
N ILE A 311 1.79 -0.85 26.49
CA ILE A 311 1.72 -0.19 25.19
C ILE A 311 1.27 1.25 25.38
N SER A 312 2.09 2.19 24.92
CA SER A 312 1.71 3.59 24.75
C SER A 312 1.41 3.82 23.28
N GLY A 313 0.13 3.97 22.94
CA GLY A 313 -0.34 4.13 21.57
C GLY A 313 -0.69 5.58 21.26
N TYR A 314 -0.22 6.06 20.11
CA TYR A 314 -0.58 7.34 19.53
C TYR A 314 -1.33 7.09 18.23
N THR A 315 -2.48 7.74 18.05
CA THR A 315 -3.25 7.71 16.81
C THR A 315 -3.38 9.12 16.28
N ALA A 316 -3.33 9.28 14.97
CA ALA A 316 -3.53 10.55 14.27
C ALA A 316 -4.35 10.31 13.01
N GLU A 317 -5.17 11.30 12.65
CA GLU A 317 -5.98 11.29 11.45
C GLU A 317 -6.02 12.69 10.87
N THR A 318 -6.03 12.80 9.54
CA THR A 318 -6.11 14.08 8.83
C THR A 318 -6.76 13.88 7.47
N GLY A 319 -7.46 14.90 6.99
CA GLY A 319 -8.00 14.94 5.64
C GLY A 319 -7.61 16.24 4.96
N VAL A 320 -7.24 16.17 3.70
CA VAL A 320 -6.79 17.30 2.88
C VAL A 320 -7.57 17.34 1.60
N MET A 321 -8.21 18.47 1.33
CA MET A 321 -8.89 18.73 0.07
C MET A 321 -7.84 18.93 -1.04
N LEU A 322 -7.87 18.10 -2.07
CA LEU A 322 -6.83 18.11 -3.11
C LEU A 322 -6.99 19.24 -4.13
N LEU A 323 -8.19 19.77 -4.30
CA LEU A 323 -8.52 20.72 -5.37
C LEU A 323 -8.81 22.13 -4.87
N THR A 324 -9.15 22.31 -3.61
CA THR A 324 -9.57 23.59 -3.03
C THR A 324 -8.62 24.14 -1.98
N ASP A 325 -7.85 23.28 -1.29
CA ASP A 325 -6.91 23.72 -0.29
C ASP A 325 -5.54 24.06 -0.89
N ASN A 326 -5.07 25.27 -0.57
CA ASN A 326 -3.70 25.70 -0.88
C ASN A 326 -2.79 25.60 0.37
N GLU A 327 -3.13 24.73 1.33
CA GLU A 327 -2.32 24.56 2.54
C GLU A 327 -0.95 23.96 2.24
N ASP A 328 0.08 24.49 2.86
CA ASP A 328 1.39 23.88 2.80
C ASP A 328 1.37 22.54 3.52
N PHE A 329 2.05 21.57 2.93
CA PHE A 329 2.17 20.22 3.47
C PHE A 329 2.59 20.16 4.95
N LYS A 330 3.48 21.07 5.34
CA LYS A 330 3.93 21.19 6.73
C LYS A 330 2.77 21.50 7.68
N ASP A 331 1.86 22.39 7.29
CA ASP A 331 0.73 22.82 8.11
C ASP A 331 -0.26 21.65 8.32
N ILE A 332 -0.43 20.81 7.30
CA ILE A 332 -1.26 19.60 7.36
C ILE A 332 -0.68 18.60 8.36
N LEU A 333 0.63 18.37 8.30
CA LEU A 333 1.29 17.50 9.26
C LEU A 333 1.20 18.06 10.68
N ASP A 334 1.49 19.33 10.87
CA ASP A 334 1.43 19.96 12.18
C ASP A 334 0.02 19.83 12.78
N LYS A 335 -1.05 20.04 11.99
CA LYS A 335 -2.45 19.81 12.44
C LYS A 335 -2.71 18.34 12.85
N ALA A 336 -2.23 17.38 12.07
CA ALA A 336 -2.38 15.96 12.39
C ALA A 336 -1.65 15.60 13.70
N PHE A 337 -0.46 16.17 13.91
CA PHE A 337 0.34 15.94 15.12
C PHE A 337 -0.25 16.63 16.35
N ASP A 338 -0.81 17.82 16.20
CA ASP A 338 -1.43 18.56 17.30
C ASP A 338 -2.71 17.88 17.79
N ASN A 339 -3.43 17.20 16.90
CA ASN A 339 -4.69 16.50 17.20
C ASN A 339 -4.51 15.03 17.60
N LYS A 340 -3.26 14.53 17.72
CA LYS A 340 -3.03 13.13 18.10
C LYS A 340 -3.61 12.76 19.46
N LYS A 341 -4.14 11.54 19.58
CA LYS A 341 -4.55 10.93 20.87
C LYS A 341 -3.49 9.97 21.38
N ASN A 342 -3.32 9.97 22.69
CA ASN A 342 -2.48 9.00 23.40
C ASN A 342 -3.33 8.11 24.29
N THR A 343 -3.09 6.81 24.22
CA THR A 343 -3.73 5.82 25.10
C THR A 343 -2.69 4.83 25.61
N ASN A 344 -2.64 4.63 26.91
CA ASN A 344 -1.80 3.62 27.54
C ASN A 344 -2.63 2.39 27.91
N THR A 345 -2.13 1.22 27.55
CA THR A 345 -2.81 -0.07 27.80
C THR A 345 -1.79 -1.19 27.94
N TRP A 346 -2.27 -2.43 28.00
CA TRP A 346 -1.40 -3.61 28.11
C TRP A 346 -1.88 -4.72 27.17
N ALA A 347 -0.97 -5.62 26.82
CA ALA A 347 -1.30 -6.78 26.01
C ALA A 347 -0.54 -8.03 26.46
N VAL A 348 -1.05 -9.18 26.04
CA VAL A 348 -0.46 -10.50 26.27
C VAL A 348 -0.25 -11.20 24.94
N ASP A 349 0.93 -11.83 24.80
CA ASP A 349 1.24 -12.73 23.70
C ASP A 349 1.58 -14.10 24.26
N LEU A 350 1.23 -15.17 23.56
CA LEU A 350 1.55 -16.56 23.87
C LEU A 350 2.18 -17.25 22.67
N GLY A 351 3.04 -18.22 22.95
CA GLY A 351 3.67 -19.01 21.92
C GLY A 351 3.96 -20.46 22.33
N ALA A 352 3.98 -21.34 21.36
CA ALA A 352 4.36 -22.74 21.53
C ALA A 352 5.25 -23.19 20.36
N LEU A 353 6.19 -24.10 20.67
CA LEU A 353 7.07 -24.75 19.70
C LEU A 353 7.15 -26.23 20.00
N VAL A 354 7.06 -27.05 18.98
CA VAL A 354 7.22 -28.50 19.05
C VAL A 354 8.33 -28.93 18.11
N ASN A 355 9.41 -29.48 18.65
CA ASN A 355 10.44 -30.19 17.88
C ASN A 355 10.17 -31.69 17.95
N PHE A 356 9.84 -32.30 16.83
CA PHE A 356 9.43 -33.72 16.78
C PHE A 356 10.57 -34.70 17.03
N SER A 357 11.79 -34.37 16.60
CA SER A 357 12.96 -35.21 16.87
C SER A 357 13.25 -35.30 18.36
N GLU A 358 13.22 -34.16 19.06
CA GLU A 358 13.38 -34.12 20.50
C GLU A 358 12.22 -34.83 21.23
N MET A 359 10.97 -34.58 20.80
CA MET A 359 9.77 -35.15 21.46
C MET A 359 9.74 -36.67 21.39
N LEU A 360 10.05 -37.24 20.25
CA LEU A 360 10.02 -38.68 20.03
C LEU A 360 11.33 -39.38 20.41
N GLY A 361 12.37 -38.61 20.73
CA GLY A 361 13.71 -39.17 21.05
C GLY A 361 14.35 -39.94 19.89
N LYS A 362 14.03 -39.58 18.66
CA LYS A 362 14.52 -40.20 17.42
C LYS A 362 14.93 -39.11 16.43
N ASP A 363 15.98 -39.38 15.68
CA ASP A 363 16.35 -38.55 14.56
C ASP A 363 15.28 -38.68 13.46
N ILE A 364 14.42 -37.70 13.37
CA ILE A 364 13.46 -37.58 12.27
C ILE A 364 14.13 -36.80 11.13
N MET A 365 13.92 -37.32 9.92
CA MET A 365 14.47 -36.69 8.72
C MET A 365 14.16 -35.19 8.68
N TRP A 366 15.19 -34.37 8.51
CA TRP A 366 15.12 -32.88 8.43
C TRP A 366 14.74 -32.19 9.74
N ASN A 367 14.73 -32.83 10.88
CA ASN A 367 14.45 -32.27 12.20
C ASN A 367 13.23 -31.30 12.21
N PRO A 368 12.01 -31.80 11.91
CA PRO A 368 10.82 -30.95 11.74
C PRO A 368 10.43 -30.27 13.03
N GLN A 369 10.11 -28.99 12.94
CA GLN A 369 9.60 -28.17 14.03
C GLN A 369 8.34 -27.41 13.60
N VAL A 370 7.37 -27.31 14.51
CA VAL A 370 6.12 -26.55 14.31
C VAL A 370 6.00 -25.52 15.41
N GLY A 371 5.59 -24.32 15.04
CA GLY A 371 5.34 -23.23 15.97
C GLY A 371 3.97 -22.61 15.76
N VAL A 372 3.39 -22.11 16.86
CA VAL A 372 2.20 -21.28 16.85
C VAL A 372 2.43 -20.12 17.80
N THR A 373 2.00 -18.92 17.40
CA THR A 373 2.03 -17.74 18.25
C THR A 373 0.71 -16.99 18.13
N ALA A 374 0.26 -16.43 19.25
CA ALA A 374 -0.89 -15.55 19.35
C ALA A 374 -0.45 -14.25 20.00
N ARG A 375 -0.69 -13.12 19.33
CA ARG A 375 -0.35 -11.78 19.81
C ARG A 375 -1.60 -10.99 20.14
N ASN A 376 -1.45 -10.04 21.08
CA ASN A 376 -2.51 -9.12 21.49
C ASN A 376 -3.81 -9.83 21.89
N ILE A 377 -3.73 -10.94 22.62
CA ILE A 377 -4.85 -11.86 22.91
C ILE A 377 -6.01 -11.16 23.58
N ASN A 378 -5.74 -10.15 24.42
CA ASN A 378 -6.76 -9.37 25.12
C ASN A 378 -7.34 -8.21 24.28
N GLY A 379 -6.89 -8.02 23.03
CA GLY A 379 -7.44 -7.05 22.10
C GLY A 379 -7.39 -5.60 22.59
N PRO A 380 -6.21 -5.04 22.92
CA PRO A 380 -6.10 -3.70 23.47
C PRO A 380 -6.67 -2.65 22.52
N LYS A 381 -7.33 -1.62 23.09
CA LYS A 381 -8.01 -0.55 22.36
C LYS A 381 -7.36 0.80 22.66
N PHE A 382 -7.34 1.65 21.62
CA PHE A 382 -6.77 3.00 21.66
C PHE A 382 -7.81 4.00 21.18
N ASP A 383 -7.82 5.18 21.79
CA ASP A 383 -8.69 6.27 21.37
C ASP A 383 -8.19 6.84 20.05
N ARG A 384 -9.12 7.23 19.17
CA ARG A 384 -8.80 7.99 17.94
C ARG A 384 -8.88 9.49 18.21
N PRO A 385 -8.27 10.34 17.36
CA PRO A 385 -8.38 11.78 17.48
C PRO A 385 -9.83 12.24 17.40
N ASP A 386 -10.19 13.25 18.19
CA ASP A 386 -11.44 13.95 17.99
C ASP A 386 -11.38 14.73 16.67
N MET A 387 -12.48 14.80 15.96
CA MET A 387 -12.56 15.61 14.74
C MET A 387 -12.36 17.09 15.09
N PRO A 388 -11.42 17.80 14.43
CA PRO A 388 -11.19 19.21 14.68
C PRO A 388 -12.45 20.07 14.42
N ALA A 389 -12.63 21.13 15.19
CA ALA A 389 -13.71 22.08 14.95
C ALA A 389 -13.49 22.79 13.59
N GLY A 390 -14.54 22.90 12.78
CA GLY A 390 -14.45 23.52 11.46
C GLY A 390 -13.92 22.60 10.35
N THR A 391 -13.80 21.28 10.60
CA THR A 391 -13.49 20.30 9.56
C THR A 391 -14.52 20.37 8.43
N ALA A 392 -14.06 20.35 7.17
CA ALA A 392 -14.94 20.31 6.00
C ALA A 392 -15.85 19.08 6.03
N ALA A 393 -17.07 19.22 5.53
CA ALA A 393 -18.10 18.17 5.60
C ALA A 393 -17.65 16.85 4.95
N ALA A 394 -16.93 16.92 3.83
CA ALA A 394 -16.40 15.76 3.15
C ALA A 394 -15.35 15.01 4.00
N VAL A 395 -14.42 15.74 4.63
CA VAL A 395 -13.44 15.17 5.55
C VAL A 395 -14.16 14.58 6.78
N ALA A 396 -15.18 15.27 7.28
CA ALA A 396 -15.96 14.82 8.44
C ALA A 396 -16.70 13.50 8.16
N ALA A 397 -17.19 13.30 6.94
CA ALA A 397 -17.86 12.07 6.53
C ALA A 397 -16.94 10.84 6.53
N GLU A 398 -15.66 11.06 6.27
CA GLU A 398 -14.62 10.01 6.22
C GLU A 398 -13.89 9.81 7.56
N TRP A 399 -14.16 10.67 8.55
CA TRP A 399 -13.49 10.63 9.84
C TRP A 399 -13.91 9.41 10.67
N ASN A 400 -12.94 8.62 11.08
CA ASN A 400 -13.21 7.41 11.84
C ASN A 400 -13.27 7.72 13.35
N THR A 401 -14.45 7.50 13.96
CA THR A 401 -14.69 7.74 15.40
C THR A 401 -14.57 6.48 16.26
N ASP A 402 -14.48 5.30 15.65
CA ASP A 402 -14.35 4.05 16.38
C ASP A 402 -12.96 3.91 17.01
N LYS A 403 -12.90 3.28 18.18
CA LYS A 403 -11.60 2.99 18.81
C LYS A 403 -10.74 2.10 17.92
N TYR A 404 -9.49 2.47 17.77
CA TYR A 404 -8.50 1.62 17.14
C TYR A 404 -8.20 0.40 18.01
N GLN A 405 -8.35 -0.81 17.49
CA GLN A 405 -8.15 -2.04 18.24
C GLN A 405 -7.05 -2.91 17.63
N LEU A 406 -6.04 -3.26 18.43
CA LEU A 406 -5.12 -4.35 18.08
C LEU A 406 -5.83 -5.69 18.32
N LYS A 407 -6.47 -6.24 17.29
CA LYS A 407 -7.17 -7.52 17.35
C LYS A 407 -6.18 -8.67 17.65
N PRO A 408 -6.63 -9.76 18.29
CA PRO A 408 -5.82 -10.96 18.43
C PRO A 408 -5.36 -11.49 17.09
N GLN A 409 -4.04 -11.73 16.96
CA GLN A 409 -3.40 -12.23 15.76
C GLN A 409 -2.82 -13.60 16.03
N VAL A 410 -3.12 -14.59 15.19
CA VAL A 410 -2.58 -15.95 15.30
C VAL A 410 -1.81 -16.29 14.03
N ARG A 411 -0.57 -16.76 14.19
CA ARG A 411 0.29 -17.21 13.11
C ARG A 411 0.86 -18.58 13.44
N ALA A 412 0.87 -19.48 12.45
CA ALA A 412 1.47 -20.79 12.55
C ALA A 412 2.65 -20.91 11.59
N GLY A 413 3.65 -21.67 11.98
CA GLY A 413 4.84 -21.87 11.16
C GLY A 413 5.40 -23.28 11.29
N VAL A 414 6.14 -23.67 10.26
CA VAL A 414 6.90 -24.92 10.20
C VAL A 414 8.34 -24.64 9.79
N SER A 415 9.27 -25.43 10.29
CA SER A 415 10.66 -25.39 9.83
C SER A 415 11.26 -26.77 9.70
N PHE A 416 12.23 -26.89 8.80
CA PHE A 416 12.98 -28.11 8.50
C PHE A 416 14.45 -27.77 8.35
N ASN A 417 15.34 -28.64 8.86
CA ASN A 417 16.79 -28.54 8.73
C ASN A 417 17.33 -29.72 7.94
N PRO A 418 17.27 -29.73 6.58
CA PRO A 418 17.75 -30.84 5.76
C PRO A 418 19.24 -31.07 5.93
N LYS A 419 19.98 -30.04 6.25
CA LYS A 419 21.41 -30.03 6.55
C LYS A 419 21.71 -29.02 7.66
N ASN A 420 22.82 -29.17 8.37
CA ASN A 420 23.23 -28.26 9.45
C ASN A 420 23.52 -26.82 8.98
N TRP A 421 23.66 -26.63 7.67
CA TRP A 421 23.89 -25.33 7.04
C TRP A 421 22.66 -24.82 6.27
N MET A 422 21.51 -25.52 6.35
CA MET A 422 20.31 -25.17 5.59
C MET A 422 19.07 -25.25 6.48
N THR A 423 18.29 -24.18 6.50
CA THR A 423 16.96 -24.13 7.13
C THR A 423 15.91 -23.75 6.10
N LEU A 424 14.83 -24.52 6.03
CA LEU A 424 13.60 -24.18 5.29
C LEU A 424 12.55 -23.78 6.31
N ALA A 425 11.75 -22.73 6.02
CA ALA A 425 10.65 -22.33 6.87
C ALA A 425 9.46 -21.83 6.06
N ALA A 426 8.27 -22.03 6.61
CA ALA A 426 7.05 -21.43 6.08
C ALA A 426 6.12 -21.05 7.23
N ASP A 427 5.52 -19.86 7.14
CA ASP A 427 4.54 -19.34 8.10
C ASP A 427 3.26 -18.95 7.37
N ILE A 428 2.13 -19.03 8.05
CA ILE A 428 0.84 -18.56 7.57
C ILE A 428 0.08 -17.87 8.69
N ASP A 429 -0.55 -16.72 8.38
CA ASP A 429 -1.51 -16.11 9.28
C ASP A 429 -2.79 -16.96 9.32
N VAL A 430 -3.14 -17.41 10.52
CA VAL A 430 -4.39 -18.13 10.78
C VAL A 430 -5.56 -17.15 10.83
N THR A 431 -5.34 -15.99 11.46
CA THR A 431 -6.29 -14.88 11.47
C THR A 431 -6.14 -14.01 10.24
N GLU A 432 -7.26 -13.46 9.78
CA GLU A 432 -7.26 -12.33 8.86
C GLU A 432 -7.16 -11.04 9.69
N ASN A 433 -6.19 -10.20 9.35
CA ASN A 433 -5.84 -9.00 10.09
C ASN A 433 -6.30 -7.75 9.33
N ASP A 434 -6.72 -6.72 10.06
CA ASP A 434 -7.04 -5.42 9.44
C ASP A 434 -5.76 -4.67 9.05
N THR A 435 -5.88 -3.69 8.16
CA THR A 435 -4.86 -2.67 7.90
C THR A 435 -5.46 -1.28 8.15
N LEU A 436 -4.66 -0.21 8.06
CA LEU A 436 -5.19 1.16 8.12
C LEU A 436 -5.86 1.61 6.82
N LEU A 437 -5.71 0.87 5.73
CA LEU A 437 -6.49 1.10 4.53
C LEU A 437 -7.82 0.37 4.65
N ASP A 438 -8.91 1.12 4.69
CA ASP A 438 -10.25 0.55 4.74
C ASP A 438 -10.47 -0.45 3.61
N GLY A 439 -11.12 -1.58 3.93
CA GLY A 439 -11.35 -2.66 2.97
C GLY A 439 -10.13 -3.54 2.67
N ILE A 440 -8.90 -3.13 3.01
CA ILE A 440 -7.69 -3.94 2.83
C ILE A 440 -7.45 -4.83 4.04
N LYS A 441 -7.41 -6.14 3.81
CA LYS A 441 -7.08 -7.16 4.82
C LYS A 441 -5.70 -7.75 4.58
N SER A 442 -5.09 -8.25 5.66
CA SER A 442 -3.80 -8.94 5.59
C SER A 442 -3.93 -10.37 6.12
N ARG A 443 -3.53 -11.33 5.29
CA ARG A 443 -3.35 -12.73 5.65
C ARG A 443 -2.12 -13.25 4.92
N GLN A 444 -0.97 -13.21 5.58
CA GLN A 444 0.30 -13.45 4.92
C GLN A 444 0.65 -14.95 4.88
N LEU A 445 1.17 -15.38 3.74
CA LEU A 445 1.93 -16.61 3.54
C LEU A 445 3.39 -16.24 3.30
N ALA A 446 4.27 -16.75 4.15
CA ALA A 446 5.70 -16.56 4.09
C ALA A 446 6.41 -17.90 3.83
N VAL A 447 7.39 -17.91 2.94
CA VAL A 447 8.24 -19.07 2.68
C VAL A 447 9.67 -18.59 2.54
N GLY A 448 10.61 -19.29 3.17
CA GLY A 448 12.01 -18.89 3.12
C GLY A 448 12.99 -20.03 3.26
N VAL A 449 14.21 -19.74 2.84
CA VAL A 449 15.38 -20.60 2.99
C VAL A 449 16.55 -19.79 3.52
N GLU A 450 17.27 -20.36 4.48
CA GLU A 450 18.52 -19.84 5.01
C GLU A 450 19.65 -20.82 4.69
N PHE A 451 20.74 -20.30 4.14
CA PHE A 451 21.99 -21.03 3.87
C PHE A 451 23.11 -20.41 4.68
N ASN A 452 23.70 -21.16 5.60
CA ASN A 452 24.92 -20.77 6.28
C ASN A 452 26.13 -21.04 5.39
N LEU A 453 26.50 -20.07 4.52
CA LEU A 453 27.60 -20.21 3.55
C LEU A 453 28.95 -20.48 4.22
N VAL A 454 29.16 -19.84 5.35
CA VAL A 454 30.28 -20.13 6.26
C VAL A 454 29.68 -20.48 7.61
N ASN A 455 29.88 -21.67 8.08
CA ASN A 455 29.33 -22.19 9.34
C ASN A 455 30.48 -22.58 10.29
N GLY A 456 31.28 -21.58 10.69
CA GLY A 456 32.40 -21.74 11.58
C GLY A 456 32.06 -21.30 13.01
N SER A 457 32.83 -21.81 13.99
CA SER A 457 32.63 -21.50 15.40
C SER A 457 32.91 -20.01 15.75
N LYS A 458 33.72 -19.31 14.95
CA LYS A 458 34.10 -17.89 15.17
C LYS A 458 33.49 -16.96 14.14
N PHE A 459 33.05 -17.45 13.01
CA PHE A 459 32.46 -16.69 11.91
C PHE A 459 31.37 -17.51 11.24
N ASN A 460 30.22 -16.88 11.06
CA ASN A 460 29.08 -17.44 10.35
C ASN A 460 28.51 -16.40 9.39
N MET A 461 28.11 -16.81 8.19
CA MET A 461 27.57 -15.94 7.15
C MET A 461 26.30 -16.56 6.56
N PRO A 462 25.12 -16.31 7.15
CA PRO A 462 23.86 -16.74 6.60
C PRO A 462 23.45 -15.89 5.40
N LEU A 463 23.04 -16.55 4.31
CA LEU A 463 22.34 -15.98 3.17
C LEU A 463 20.89 -16.47 3.20
N ARG A 464 19.94 -15.57 2.99
CA ARG A 464 18.51 -15.85 3.08
C ARG A 464 17.80 -15.43 1.82
N LEU A 465 16.86 -16.24 1.37
CA LEU A 465 15.96 -15.92 0.27
C LEU A 465 14.53 -16.29 0.69
N GLY A 466 13.56 -15.51 0.27
CA GLY A 466 12.18 -15.75 0.66
C GLY A 466 11.15 -15.15 -0.28
N TYR A 467 9.92 -15.52 -0.01
CA TYR A 467 8.73 -15.08 -0.71
C TYR A 467 7.62 -14.82 0.30
N ASN A 468 6.93 -13.69 0.14
CA ASN A 468 5.77 -13.33 0.93
C ASN A 468 4.60 -12.96 0.02
N LYS A 469 3.40 -13.40 0.39
CA LYS A 469 2.17 -13.08 -0.34
C LYS A 469 1.03 -12.84 0.65
N ASN A 470 0.30 -11.74 0.47
CA ASN A 470 -0.99 -11.55 1.11
C ASN A 470 -2.04 -12.42 0.41
N LEU A 471 -2.72 -13.29 1.17
CA LEU A 471 -3.76 -14.21 0.69
C LEU A 471 -5.17 -13.60 0.78
N ALA A 472 -5.36 -12.56 1.61
CA ALA A 472 -6.65 -11.90 1.76
C ALA A 472 -6.87 -10.84 0.68
N GLU A 473 -5.79 -10.26 0.14
CA GLU A 473 -5.88 -9.13 -0.77
C GLU A 473 -4.99 -9.33 -2.00
N SER A 474 -5.62 -9.46 -3.16
CA SER A 474 -4.92 -9.70 -4.43
C SER A 474 -4.34 -8.42 -5.06
N SER A 475 -4.79 -7.24 -4.64
CA SER A 475 -4.28 -5.95 -5.08
C SER A 475 -2.88 -5.68 -4.53
N LEU A 476 -2.57 -6.18 -3.32
CA LEU A 476 -1.24 -6.15 -2.73
C LEU A 476 -0.29 -7.10 -3.46
N CYS A 477 0.88 -6.57 -3.79
CA CYS A 477 1.87 -7.31 -4.57
C CYS A 477 2.68 -8.25 -3.69
N PRO A 478 2.94 -9.49 -4.13
CA PRO A 478 3.86 -10.37 -3.42
C PRO A 478 5.28 -9.80 -3.43
N PHE A 479 6.04 -10.11 -2.37
CA PHE A 479 7.44 -9.75 -2.22
C PHE A 479 8.37 -10.94 -2.52
N TYR A 480 9.46 -10.66 -3.22
CA TYR A 480 10.70 -11.44 -3.14
C TYR A 480 11.63 -10.78 -2.15
N THR A 481 12.23 -11.58 -1.27
CA THR A 481 13.08 -11.09 -0.20
C THR A 481 14.46 -11.72 -0.25
N ALA A 482 15.46 -10.97 0.17
CA ALA A 482 16.82 -11.45 0.35
C ALA A 482 17.44 -10.87 1.62
N GLY A 483 18.32 -11.60 2.26
CA GLY A 483 19.03 -11.14 3.46
C GLY A 483 20.40 -11.77 3.59
N ILE A 484 21.31 -11.05 4.23
CA ILE A 484 22.66 -11.51 4.55
C ILE A 484 23.01 -11.13 5.98
N GLY A 485 23.73 -12.00 6.65
CA GLY A 485 24.27 -11.76 7.99
C GLY A 485 25.77 -11.97 8.04
N PHE A 486 26.41 -11.27 8.95
CA PHE A 486 27.80 -11.42 9.32
C PHE A 486 27.89 -11.56 10.83
N ASN A 487 28.14 -12.76 11.30
CA ASN A 487 28.26 -13.07 12.72
C ASN A 487 29.72 -13.40 13.01
N MET A 488 30.36 -12.61 13.84
CA MET A 488 31.77 -12.77 14.20
C MET A 488 31.92 -12.78 15.72
N LEU A 489 32.34 -13.93 16.27
CA LEU A 489 32.42 -14.18 17.72
C LEU A 489 31.04 -13.90 18.38
N HIS A 490 30.91 -12.78 19.07
CA HIS A 490 29.71 -12.37 19.78
C HIS A 490 28.94 -11.26 19.08
N PHE A 491 29.53 -10.60 18.08
CA PHE A 491 28.92 -9.49 17.34
C PHE A 491 28.28 -10.00 16.05
N PHE A 492 27.09 -9.46 15.72
CA PHE A 492 26.47 -9.72 14.42
C PHE A 492 25.86 -8.47 13.81
N VAL A 493 25.90 -8.44 12.50
CA VAL A 493 25.23 -7.43 11.64
C VAL A 493 24.41 -8.19 10.61
N GLU A 494 23.14 -7.85 10.49
CA GLU A 494 22.26 -8.46 9.51
C GLU A 494 21.52 -7.40 8.72
N LEU A 495 21.37 -7.63 7.42
CA LEU A 495 20.65 -6.79 6.47
C LEU A 495 19.66 -7.64 5.68
N ALA A 496 18.49 -7.09 5.39
CA ALA A 496 17.55 -7.68 4.44
C ALA A 496 16.81 -6.61 3.66
N GLY A 497 16.36 -7.01 2.47
CA GLY A 497 15.49 -6.21 1.63
C GLY A 497 14.41 -7.06 0.99
N ALA A 498 13.33 -6.40 0.60
CA ALA A 498 12.23 -7.00 -0.12
C ALA A 498 11.77 -6.07 -1.24
N VAL A 499 11.35 -6.65 -2.36
CA VAL A 499 10.79 -5.90 -3.48
C VAL A 499 9.60 -6.65 -4.06
N SER A 500 8.59 -5.91 -4.52
CA SER A 500 7.43 -6.49 -5.17
C SER A 500 7.73 -6.94 -6.60
N THR A 501 6.93 -7.89 -7.08
CA THR A 501 7.04 -8.39 -8.46
C THR A 501 6.40 -7.45 -9.48
N LYS A 502 5.50 -6.57 -9.03
CA LYS A 502 4.85 -5.57 -9.87
C LYS A 502 5.56 -4.23 -9.72
N THR A 503 5.58 -3.48 -10.80
CA THR A 503 6.22 -2.16 -10.89
C THR A 503 5.24 -1.13 -11.45
N SER A 504 5.46 0.13 -11.12
CA SER A 504 4.79 1.30 -11.71
C SER A 504 5.81 2.21 -12.35
N LYS A 505 5.38 2.99 -13.34
CA LYS A 505 6.19 4.07 -13.90
C LYS A 505 5.87 5.35 -13.12
N VAL A 506 6.92 6.03 -12.63
CA VAL A 506 6.85 7.32 -11.94
C VAL A 506 8.00 8.18 -12.46
N ASP A 507 7.70 9.35 -13.00
CA ASP A 507 8.68 10.23 -13.67
C ASP A 507 9.53 9.49 -14.73
N GLY A 508 8.90 8.58 -15.50
CA GLY A 508 9.57 7.75 -16.51
C GLY A 508 10.43 6.62 -15.96
N ASN A 509 10.66 6.54 -14.65
CA ASN A 509 11.41 5.47 -14.01
C ASN A 509 10.49 4.31 -13.62
N THR A 510 10.97 3.09 -13.79
CA THR A 510 10.26 1.89 -13.32
C THR A 510 10.65 1.64 -11.86
N ILE A 511 9.70 1.75 -10.94
CA ILE A 511 9.88 1.51 -9.51
C ILE A 511 9.00 0.34 -9.04
N PRO A 512 9.43 -0.47 -8.05
CA PRO A 512 8.58 -1.51 -7.48
C PRO A 512 7.39 -0.87 -6.76
N ASN A 513 6.20 -1.51 -6.85
CA ASN A 513 5.00 -1.05 -6.15
C ASN A 513 5.12 -1.17 -4.64
N SER A 514 5.97 -2.08 -4.18
CA SER A 514 6.24 -2.26 -2.76
C SER A 514 7.70 -2.61 -2.54
N ALA A 515 8.28 -2.10 -1.47
CA ALA A 515 9.66 -2.34 -1.07
C ALA A 515 9.79 -2.38 0.46
N ALA A 516 10.77 -3.12 0.96
CA ALA A 516 11.09 -3.13 2.38
C ALA A 516 12.60 -3.25 2.60
N ALA A 517 13.06 -2.74 3.73
CA ALA A 517 14.44 -2.88 4.19
C ALA A 517 14.48 -3.06 5.72
N SER A 518 15.43 -3.84 6.21
CA SER A 518 15.65 -4.04 7.63
C SER A 518 17.13 -4.22 7.94
N LEU A 519 17.52 -3.72 9.11
CA LEU A 519 18.87 -3.79 9.68
C LEU A 519 18.79 -4.27 11.12
N THR A 520 19.71 -5.15 11.54
CA THR A 520 19.95 -5.49 12.95
C THR A 520 21.44 -5.46 13.25
N LEU A 521 21.74 -4.91 14.40
CA LEU A 521 23.05 -4.99 15.06
C LEU A 521 22.87 -5.67 16.41
N GLY A 522 23.78 -6.54 16.80
CA GLY A 522 23.63 -7.19 18.10
C GLY A 522 24.86 -7.96 18.59
N PHE A 523 24.70 -8.42 19.83
CA PHE A 523 25.68 -9.24 20.53
C PHE A 523 24.99 -10.47 21.12
N LEU A 524 25.63 -11.63 21.00
CA LEU A 524 25.20 -12.89 21.58
C LEU A 524 26.37 -13.50 22.39
N PHE A 525 26.10 -13.94 23.64
CA PHE A 525 27.08 -14.49 24.56
C PHE A 525 26.64 -15.84 25.11
#